data_da4f305300d68ec93f2bab72748c9da8
#
_entry.id   da4f305300d68ec93f2bab72748c9da8
#
_cell.length_a   1.000
_cell.length_b   1.000
_cell.length_c   1.000
_cell.angle_alpha   90.00
_cell.angle_beta   90.00
_cell.angle_gamma   90.00
#
_symmetry.space_group_name_H-M   'P 1'
#
loop_
_entity.id
_entity.type
_entity.pdbx_description
1 polymer ?
#
loop_
_entity_poly.entity_id
_entity_poly.type
_entity_poly.pdbx_seq_one_letter_code
_entity_poly.pdbx_strand_id
1 'polypeptide(L)'
;MCIRDRFTHGSYIGSLDDHGLSFINTASETHQYQHIAGDLSRNAYATYILALVDHAFTDGQPLGGWFDQVAAALALIDRGQDEQVVTNVIETQLLTVFGVAPTWDRCVICGRADRPLDFSEQYGGMLCNRHWHLDPRRFHLDRRTVYYLQQFAQLNLQRVNNIKINPVTKLRLQTVLDTIYDDQVGPVSYTHLTLPTIYSV
;
A
#
# COMPACT_ATOMS: atom_id res chain seq x y z
N MET A 1 -1.82 14.58 23.79
CA MET A 1 -1.07 13.83 22.77
C MET A 1 -0.26 14.84 21.96
N CYS A 2 1.05 14.87 22.18
CA CYS A 2 1.92 15.81 21.47
C CYS A 2 2.06 15.40 19.99
N ILE A 3 2.03 16.35 19.07
CA ILE A 3 2.30 16.13 17.63
C ILE A 3 3.66 15.43 17.42
N ARG A 4 4.58 15.53 18.39
CA ARG A 4 5.90 14.88 18.39
C ARG A 4 5.86 13.35 18.55
N ASP A 5 4.75 12.78 19.01
CA ASP A 5 4.64 11.34 19.30
C ASP A 5 4.03 10.55 18.15
N ARG A 6 3.66 11.23 17.06
CA ARG A 6 3.23 10.57 15.82
C ARG A 6 4.41 9.77 15.22
N PHE A 7 4.08 8.65 14.59
CA PHE A 7 5.05 7.73 13.98
C PHE A 7 6.08 7.22 14.99
N THR A 8 5.59 6.80 16.16
CA THR A 8 6.37 6.07 17.15
C THR A 8 5.72 4.70 17.37
N HIS A 9 6.51 3.65 17.36
CA HIS A 9 6.09 2.32 17.78
C HIS A 9 6.96 1.82 18.93
N GLY A 10 6.46 0.86 19.70
CA GLY A 10 7.20 0.30 20.83
C GLY A 10 6.36 -0.73 21.58
N SER A 11 6.93 -1.25 22.67
CA SER A 11 6.23 -2.13 23.60
C SER A 11 5.57 -1.29 24.69
N TYR A 12 4.27 -1.45 24.87
CA TYR A 12 3.49 -0.71 25.85
C TYR A 12 2.88 -1.66 26.88
N ILE A 13 3.00 -1.31 28.15
CA ILE A 13 2.33 -2.03 29.26
C ILE A 13 1.20 -1.11 29.73
N GLY A 14 0.00 -1.65 29.76
CA GLY A 14 -1.19 -0.89 30.15
C GLY A 14 -2.31 -1.78 30.66
N SER A 15 -3.38 -1.17 31.08
CA SER A 15 -4.65 -1.82 31.41
C SER A 15 -5.67 -1.50 30.34
N LEU A 16 -6.27 -2.54 29.75
CA LEU A 16 -7.37 -2.43 28.79
C LEU A 16 -8.68 -2.64 29.54
N ASP A 17 -9.65 -1.80 29.26
CA ASP A 17 -11.01 -1.88 29.78
C ASP A 17 -11.97 -1.87 28.60
N ASP A 18 -12.82 -2.91 28.50
CA ASP A 18 -13.76 -3.09 27.38
C ASP A 18 -14.93 -2.09 27.42
N HIS A 19 -15.15 -1.44 28.56
CA HIS A 19 -16.28 -0.52 28.77
C HIS A 19 -15.90 0.84 29.34
N GLY A 20 -14.59 1.07 29.56
CA GLY A 20 -14.06 2.28 30.19
C GLY A 20 -12.83 2.84 29.50
N LEU A 21 -12.05 3.61 30.24
CA LEU A 21 -10.80 4.18 29.76
C LEU A 21 -9.65 3.20 29.92
N SER A 22 -8.95 2.93 28.83
CA SER A 22 -7.69 2.18 28.84
C SER A 22 -6.53 3.11 29.14
N PHE A 23 -5.55 2.64 29.91
CA PHE A 23 -4.39 3.44 30.34
C PHE A 23 -3.10 2.76 29.94
N ILE A 24 -2.16 3.54 29.38
CA ILE A 24 -0.78 3.12 29.16
C ILE A 24 0.02 3.52 30.41
N ASN A 25 0.62 2.53 31.08
CA ASN A 25 1.41 2.73 32.29
C ASN A 25 2.88 2.95 31.98
N THR A 26 3.42 2.22 31.01
CA THR A 26 4.84 2.23 30.64
C THR A 26 5.01 1.97 29.15
N ALA A 27 6.03 2.58 28.56
CA ALA A 27 6.49 2.31 27.21
C ALA A 27 7.97 1.92 27.25
N SER A 28 8.35 0.91 26.47
CA SER A 28 9.73 0.45 26.31
C SER A 28 10.02 0.16 24.85
N GLU A 29 11.31 0.13 24.49
CA GLU A 29 11.77 -0.14 23.13
C GLU A 29 11.09 0.75 22.09
N THR A 30 10.88 2.01 22.44
CA THR A 30 10.22 2.95 21.54
C THR A 30 11.15 3.37 20.41
N HIS A 31 10.63 3.33 19.20
CA HIS A 31 11.31 3.80 18.00
C HIS A 31 10.47 4.90 17.33
N GLN A 32 11.08 6.06 17.11
CA GLN A 32 10.44 7.19 16.44
C GLN A 32 11.04 7.38 15.04
N TYR A 33 10.17 7.50 14.05
CA TYR A 33 10.54 7.82 12.67
C TYR A 33 10.73 9.35 12.53
N GLN A 34 11.98 9.82 12.71
CA GLN A 34 12.29 11.24 12.86
C GLN A 34 12.15 12.04 11.55
N HIS A 35 12.53 11.43 10.42
CA HIS A 35 12.50 12.11 9.12
C HIS A 35 11.08 12.20 8.55
N ILE A 36 10.20 11.27 8.87
CA ILE A 36 8.79 11.34 8.50
C ILE A 36 8.12 12.56 9.13
N ALA A 37 8.43 12.86 10.39
CA ALA A 37 7.84 13.99 11.10
C ALA A 37 8.26 15.36 10.53
N GLY A 38 9.44 15.43 9.92
CA GLY A 38 10.02 16.67 9.39
C GLY A 38 9.78 16.94 7.90
N ASP A 39 9.26 15.96 7.15
CA ASP A 39 9.06 16.04 5.70
C ASP A 39 7.58 15.88 5.35
N LEU A 40 7.00 16.87 4.66
CA LEU A 40 5.58 16.91 4.36
C LEU A 40 5.13 15.74 3.46
N SER A 41 5.94 15.38 2.46
CA SER A 41 5.63 14.27 1.53
C SER A 41 5.64 12.94 2.28
N ARG A 42 6.72 12.65 2.99
CA ARG A 42 6.85 11.42 3.79
C ARG A 42 5.74 11.29 4.84
N ASN A 43 5.41 12.41 5.50
CA ASN A 43 4.34 12.46 6.50
C ASN A 43 2.98 12.11 5.87
N ALA A 44 2.67 12.68 4.70
CA ALA A 44 1.43 12.42 3.98
C ALA A 44 1.30 10.94 3.61
N TYR A 45 2.33 10.34 2.98
CA TYR A 45 2.32 8.93 2.61
C TYR A 45 2.26 8.00 3.84
N ALA A 46 3.01 8.28 4.88
CA ALA A 46 2.98 7.49 6.11
C ALA A 46 1.61 7.56 6.80
N THR A 47 0.99 8.76 6.86
CA THR A 47 -0.36 8.93 7.39
C THR A 47 -1.38 8.15 6.56
N TYR A 48 -1.25 8.18 5.25
CA TYR A 48 -2.12 7.43 4.34
C TYR A 48 -2.00 5.91 4.53
N ILE A 49 -0.78 5.36 4.63
CA ILE A 49 -0.57 3.95 4.93
C ILE A 49 -1.28 3.55 6.22
N LEU A 50 -1.11 4.35 7.29
CA LEU A 50 -1.75 4.07 8.57
C LEU A 50 -3.28 4.14 8.49
N ALA A 51 -3.83 5.10 7.73
CA ALA A 51 -5.27 5.22 7.51
C ALA A 51 -5.84 4.03 6.71
N LEU A 52 -5.10 3.54 5.71
CA LEU A 52 -5.48 2.33 4.96
C LEU A 52 -5.53 1.09 5.86
N VAL A 53 -4.53 0.94 6.74
CA VAL A 53 -4.47 -0.18 7.68
C VAL A 53 -5.60 -0.09 8.70
N ASP A 54 -5.87 1.08 9.23
CA ASP A 54 -6.98 1.34 10.15
C ASP A 54 -8.35 1.00 9.51
N HIS A 55 -8.49 1.29 8.21
CA HIS A 55 -9.69 0.95 7.47
C HIS A 55 -9.80 -0.55 7.12
N ALA A 56 -8.67 -1.24 6.95
CA ALA A 56 -8.63 -2.65 6.58
C ALA A 56 -8.86 -3.61 7.74
N PHE A 57 -8.62 -3.18 8.98
CA PHE A 57 -8.72 -4.01 10.18
C PHE A 57 -9.73 -3.43 11.16
N THR A 58 -10.51 -4.30 11.80
CA THR A 58 -11.45 -3.88 12.85
C THR A 58 -10.74 -3.65 14.18
N ASP A 59 -11.28 -2.74 14.98
CA ASP A 59 -10.77 -2.45 16.32
C ASP A 59 -10.62 -3.72 17.16
N GLY A 60 -9.47 -3.84 17.84
CA GLY A 60 -9.14 -5.00 18.65
C GLY A 60 -8.64 -6.23 17.88
N GLN A 61 -8.65 -6.21 16.56
CA GLN A 61 -8.11 -7.30 15.75
C GLN A 61 -6.57 -7.24 15.76
N PRO A 62 -5.88 -8.35 16.09
CA PRO A 62 -4.42 -8.39 16.00
C PRO A 62 -3.94 -8.27 14.56
N LEU A 63 -3.02 -7.34 14.31
CA LEU A 63 -2.44 -7.13 12.98
C LEU A 63 -1.53 -8.30 12.53
N GLY A 64 -0.98 -9.08 13.48
CA GLY A 64 -0.07 -10.18 13.15
C GLY A 64 1.12 -9.70 12.32
N GLY A 65 1.42 -10.41 11.24
CA GLY A 65 2.53 -10.07 10.33
C GLY A 65 2.38 -8.72 9.62
N TRP A 66 1.19 -8.11 9.62
CA TRP A 66 0.97 -6.78 9.07
C TRP A 66 1.64 -5.67 9.89
N PHE A 67 1.77 -5.86 11.22
CA PHE A 67 2.52 -4.92 12.03
C PHE A 67 3.96 -4.76 11.53
N ASP A 68 4.64 -5.88 11.29
CA ASP A 68 6.02 -5.90 10.80
C ASP A 68 6.13 -5.30 9.38
N GLN A 69 5.16 -5.59 8.52
CA GLN A 69 5.13 -5.07 7.15
C GLN A 69 4.95 -3.55 7.13
N VAL A 70 4.05 -3.02 7.96
CA VAL A 70 3.81 -1.57 8.11
C VAL A 70 5.01 -0.89 8.76
N ALA A 71 5.57 -1.46 9.83
CA ALA A 71 6.78 -0.93 10.46
C ALA A 71 7.96 -0.86 9.48
N ALA A 72 8.12 -1.89 8.63
CA ALA A 72 9.14 -1.89 7.57
C ALA A 72 8.85 -0.82 6.50
N ALA A 73 7.59 -0.62 6.10
CA ALA A 73 7.20 0.44 5.17
C ALA A 73 7.57 1.83 5.71
N LEU A 74 7.19 2.13 6.95
CA LEU A 74 7.53 3.39 7.60
C LEU A 74 9.05 3.58 7.73
N ALA A 75 9.78 2.53 8.08
CA ALA A 75 11.25 2.57 8.16
C ALA A 75 11.91 2.83 6.80
N LEU A 76 11.35 2.30 5.70
CA LEU A 76 11.84 2.58 4.35
C LEU A 76 11.60 4.04 3.96
N ILE A 77 10.41 4.57 4.22
CA ILE A 77 10.06 5.98 3.99
C ILE A 77 10.95 6.90 4.82
N ASP A 78 11.15 6.59 6.10
CA ASP A 78 12.00 7.38 7.00
C ASP A 78 13.45 7.45 6.50
N ARG A 79 13.97 6.36 5.95
CA ARG A 79 15.31 6.29 5.34
C ARG A 79 15.41 6.92 3.95
N GLY A 80 14.34 7.51 3.43
CA GLY A 80 14.33 8.22 2.15
C GLY A 80 14.18 7.31 0.93
N GLN A 81 13.59 6.13 1.08
CA GLN A 81 13.12 5.37 -0.07
C GLN A 81 11.89 6.05 -0.69
N ASP A 82 11.65 5.78 -1.97
CA ASP A 82 10.54 6.36 -2.70
C ASP A 82 9.19 6.01 -2.01
N GLU A 83 8.61 7.00 -1.36
CA GLU A 83 7.41 6.86 -0.54
C GLU A 83 6.20 6.37 -1.34
N GLN A 84 6.04 6.81 -2.59
CA GLN A 84 4.98 6.35 -3.47
C GLN A 84 5.12 4.85 -3.78
N VAL A 85 6.33 4.39 -4.07
CA VAL A 85 6.58 2.99 -4.39
C VAL A 85 6.32 2.10 -3.17
N VAL A 86 6.77 2.52 -1.99
CA VAL A 86 6.51 1.79 -0.74
C VAL A 86 5.00 1.71 -0.46
N THR A 87 4.29 2.82 -0.67
CA THR A 87 2.83 2.87 -0.52
C THR A 87 2.13 1.93 -1.50
N ASN A 88 2.51 1.93 -2.77
CA ASN A 88 1.93 1.04 -3.77
C ASN A 88 2.12 -0.46 -3.43
N VAL A 89 3.20 -0.82 -2.73
CA VAL A 89 3.37 -2.19 -2.21
C VAL A 89 2.31 -2.50 -1.14
N ILE A 90 2.14 -1.61 -0.18
CA ILE A 90 1.13 -1.76 0.89
C ILE A 90 -0.27 -1.82 0.28
N GLU A 91 -0.62 -0.91 -0.61
CA GLU A 91 -1.90 -0.89 -1.32
C GLU A 91 -2.16 -2.23 -2.03
N THR A 92 -1.21 -2.70 -2.85
CA THR A 92 -1.36 -3.97 -3.59
C THR A 92 -1.65 -5.14 -2.66
N GLN A 93 -1.02 -5.19 -1.48
CA GLN A 93 -1.17 -6.27 -0.52
C GLN A 93 -2.45 -6.15 0.30
N LEU A 94 -2.86 -4.93 0.67
CA LEU A 94 -4.10 -4.70 1.42
C LEU A 94 -5.36 -5.07 0.62
N LEU A 95 -5.30 -5.09 -0.72
CA LEU A 95 -6.41 -5.60 -1.54
C LEU A 95 -6.80 -7.04 -1.14
N THR A 96 -5.84 -7.85 -0.67
CA THR A 96 -6.14 -9.19 -0.16
C THR A 96 -6.94 -9.14 1.15
N VAL A 97 -6.62 -8.20 2.03
CA VAL A 97 -7.34 -8.00 3.29
C VAL A 97 -8.76 -7.49 3.04
N PHE A 98 -8.91 -6.57 2.09
CA PHE A 98 -10.22 -6.10 1.63
C PHE A 98 -11.04 -7.16 0.86
N GLY A 99 -10.41 -8.29 0.50
CA GLY A 99 -11.09 -9.37 -0.25
C GLY A 99 -11.31 -9.06 -1.74
N VAL A 100 -10.63 -8.04 -2.27
CA VAL A 100 -10.78 -7.57 -3.66
C VAL A 100 -9.48 -7.71 -4.47
N ALA A 101 -8.53 -8.50 -3.99
CA ALA A 101 -7.25 -8.67 -4.67
C ALA A 101 -7.42 -9.30 -6.06
N PRO A 102 -6.95 -8.63 -7.12
CA PRO A 102 -6.95 -9.20 -8.46
C PRO A 102 -6.03 -10.42 -8.56
N THR A 103 -6.32 -11.27 -9.53
CA THR A 103 -5.38 -12.34 -9.92
C THR A 103 -4.25 -11.73 -10.74
N TRP A 104 -3.07 -11.55 -10.13
CA TRP A 104 -1.92 -10.89 -10.75
C TRP A 104 -1.02 -11.83 -11.56
N ASP A 105 -0.92 -13.10 -11.19
CA ASP A 105 0.10 -14.05 -11.64
C ASP A 105 -0.28 -14.83 -12.90
N ARG A 106 -1.55 -14.87 -13.26
CA ARG A 106 -2.08 -15.68 -14.36
C ARG A 106 -3.30 -15.05 -15.02
N CYS A 107 -3.63 -15.57 -16.20
CA CYS A 107 -4.86 -15.20 -16.88
C CYS A 107 -6.09 -15.75 -16.15
N VAL A 108 -7.05 -14.90 -15.79
CA VAL A 108 -8.29 -15.29 -15.09
C VAL A 108 -9.20 -16.20 -15.92
N ILE A 109 -9.04 -16.21 -17.25
CA ILE A 109 -9.87 -17.02 -18.15
C ILE A 109 -9.31 -18.42 -18.32
N CYS A 110 -8.00 -18.57 -18.58
CA CYS A 110 -7.41 -19.86 -18.92
C CYS A 110 -6.34 -20.35 -17.94
N GLY A 111 -6.06 -19.62 -16.87
CA GLY A 111 -5.09 -19.99 -15.83
C GLY A 111 -3.61 -19.94 -16.26
N ARG A 112 -3.30 -19.53 -17.50
CA ARG A 112 -1.91 -19.53 -18.01
C ARG A 112 -1.14 -18.30 -17.52
N ALA A 113 0.10 -18.53 -17.11
CA ALA A 113 1.05 -17.50 -16.66
C ALA A 113 2.21 -17.26 -17.65
N ASP A 114 2.37 -18.14 -18.63
CA ASP A 114 3.50 -18.16 -19.59
C ASP A 114 3.33 -17.20 -20.78
N ARG A 115 2.31 -16.36 -20.76
CA ARG A 115 1.96 -15.42 -21.84
C ARG A 115 2.02 -13.98 -21.38
N PRO A 116 2.17 -13.04 -22.33
CA PRO A 116 1.98 -11.64 -22.01
C PRO A 116 0.62 -11.39 -21.35
N LEU A 117 0.66 -10.76 -20.19
CA LEU A 117 -0.50 -10.44 -19.37
C LEU A 117 -0.77 -8.93 -19.40
N ASP A 118 -2.04 -8.55 -19.24
CA ASP A 118 -2.49 -7.19 -19.11
C ASP A 118 -3.67 -7.13 -18.14
N PHE A 119 -3.79 -6.06 -17.36
CA PHE A 119 -4.82 -5.94 -16.36
C PHE A 119 -6.16 -5.51 -16.97
N SER A 120 -7.21 -6.20 -16.56
CA SER A 120 -8.60 -5.89 -16.87
C SER A 120 -9.39 -5.72 -15.59
N GLU A 121 -9.90 -4.52 -15.39
CA GLU A 121 -10.83 -4.20 -14.31
C GLU A 121 -12.12 -5.01 -14.44
N GLN A 122 -12.69 -5.07 -15.63
CA GLN A 122 -13.91 -5.81 -15.93
C GLN A 122 -13.83 -7.28 -15.51
N TYR A 123 -12.66 -7.89 -15.60
CA TYR A 123 -12.44 -9.29 -15.24
C TYR A 123 -11.77 -9.46 -13.87
N GLY A 124 -11.51 -8.39 -13.14
CA GLY A 124 -10.91 -8.42 -11.81
C GLY A 124 -9.52 -9.08 -11.77
N GLY A 125 -8.72 -8.95 -12.85
CA GLY A 125 -7.40 -9.56 -12.90
C GLY A 125 -6.73 -9.55 -14.25
N MET A 126 -5.69 -10.36 -14.42
CA MET A 126 -4.90 -10.38 -15.63
C MET A 126 -5.55 -11.21 -16.76
N LEU A 127 -5.51 -10.66 -17.98
CA LEU A 127 -5.86 -11.34 -19.22
C LEU A 127 -4.60 -11.61 -20.04
N CYS A 128 -4.45 -12.83 -20.58
CA CYS A 128 -3.36 -13.09 -21.51
C CYS A 128 -3.70 -12.60 -22.93
N ASN A 129 -2.68 -12.49 -23.77
CA ASN A 129 -2.80 -11.98 -25.14
C ASN A 129 -3.85 -12.70 -26.02
N ARG A 130 -4.21 -13.94 -25.72
CA ARG A 130 -5.30 -14.63 -26.41
C ARG A 130 -6.68 -14.16 -25.97
N HIS A 131 -6.80 -13.57 -24.78
CA HIS A 131 -8.06 -13.13 -24.19
C HIS A 131 -8.19 -11.59 -24.15
N TRP A 132 -7.22 -10.84 -24.65
CA TRP A 132 -7.28 -9.37 -24.69
C TRP A 132 -8.48 -8.84 -25.50
N HIS A 133 -8.97 -9.61 -26.45
CA HIS A 133 -10.15 -9.24 -27.24
C HIS A 133 -11.44 -9.19 -26.40
N LEU A 134 -11.46 -9.83 -25.22
CA LEU A 134 -12.60 -9.84 -24.31
C LEU A 134 -12.79 -8.49 -23.60
N ASP A 135 -11.69 -7.74 -23.40
CA ASP A 135 -11.73 -6.40 -22.85
C ASP A 135 -10.84 -5.43 -23.66
N PRO A 136 -11.43 -4.76 -24.66
CA PRO A 136 -10.72 -3.74 -25.43
C PRO A 136 -10.27 -2.54 -24.60
N ARG A 137 -10.91 -2.28 -23.44
CA ARG A 137 -10.62 -1.15 -22.53
C ARG A 137 -9.65 -1.50 -21.41
N ARG A 138 -9.05 -2.71 -21.43
CA ARG A 138 -8.00 -3.09 -20.47
C ARG A 138 -6.91 -2.01 -20.40
N PHE A 139 -6.07 -2.02 -19.39
CA PHE A 139 -5.11 -0.95 -19.08
C PHE A 139 -3.94 -0.78 -20.07
N HIS A 140 -3.72 -1.70 -21.01
CA HIS A 140 -2.61 -1.69 -21.97
C HIS A 140 -1.23 -1.51 -21.28
N LEU A 141 -1.04 -2.24 -20.18
CA LEU A 141 0.18 -2.18 -19.39
C LEU A 141 1.37 -2.74 -20.14
N ASP A 142 2.53 -2.12 -19.94
CA ASP A 142 3.78 -2.70 -20.37
C ASP A 142 4.22 -3.85 -19.45
N ARG A 143 5.08 -4.72 -19.99
CA ARG A 143 5.56 -5.90 -19.27
C ARG A 143 6.20 -5.57 -17.92
N ARG A 144 6.84 -4.39 -17.80
CA ARG A 144 7.52 -3.97 -16.57
C ARG A 144 6.50 -3.62 -15.48
N THR A 145 5.44 -2.91 -15.83
CA THR A 145 4.35 -2.57 -14.89
C THR A 145 3.67 -3.85 -14.39
N VAL A 146 3.35 -4.78 -15.29
CA VAL A 146 2.79 -6.09 -14.89
C VAL A 146 3.72 -6.84 -13.93
N TYR A 147 5.02 -6.87 -14.24
CA TYR A 147 6.02 -7.49 -13.36
C TYR A 147 6.02 -6.89 -11.96
N TYR A 148 5.96 -5.56 -11.84
CA TYR A 148 5.94 -4.91 -10.52
C TYR A 148 4.65 -5.21 -9.75
N LEU A 149 3.48 -5.21 -10.39
CA LEU A 149 2.22 -5.62 -9.72
C LEU A 149 2.32 -7.02 -9.15
N GLN A 150 2.87 -7.96 -9.92
CA GLN A 150 3.11 -9.34 -9.48
C GLN A 150 4.07 -9.41 -8.28
N GLN A 151 5.18 -8.64 -8.34
CA GLN A 151 6.16 -8.62 -7.26
C GLN A 151 5.60 -7.96 -6.00
N PHE A 152 4.90 -6.84 -6.12
CA PHE A 152 4.34 -6.10 -4.98
C PHE A 152 3.35 -6.95 -4.18
N ALA A 153 2.56 -7.76 -4.83
CA ALA A 153 1.62 -8.67 -4.17
C ALA A 153 2.27 -9.65 -3.17
N GLN A 154 3.59 -9.91 -3.33
CA GLN A 154 4.31 -10.91 -2.53
C GLN A 154 5.53 -10.34 -1.80
N LEU A 155 5.83 -9.06 -1.97
CA LEU A 155 7.07 -8.44 -1.50
C LEU A 155 7.08 -8.31 0.02
N ASN A 156 8.09 -8.90 0.67
CA ASN A 156 8.35 -8.64 2.08
C ASN A 156 9.24 -7.40 2.22
N LEU A 157 8.67 -6.30 2.72
CA LEU A 157 9.36 -5.02 2.87
C LEU A 157 10.52 -5.06 3.88
N GLN A 158 10.52 -5.99 4.84
CA GLN A 158 11.64 -6.18 5.76
C GLN A 158 12.93 -6.60 5.04
N ARG A 159 12.82 -7.24 3.88
CA ARG A 159 13.95 -7.74 3.08
C ARG A 159 14.39 -6.77 1.99
N VAL A 160 13.74 -5.62 1.90
CA VAL A 160 14.00 -4.62 0.87
C VAL A 160 14.94 -3.56 1.40
N ASN A 161 16.01 -3.31 0.65
CA ASN A 161 16.95 -2.23 0.97
C ASN A 161 16.76 -1.01 0.07
N ASN A 162 16.36 -1.21 -1.19
CA ASN A 162 16.18 -0.14 -2.16
C ASN A 162 15.23 -0.59 -3.27
N ILE A 163 14.26 0.27 -3.59
CA ILE A 163 13.35 0.07 -4.73
C ILE A 163 13.44 1.32 -5.61
N LYS A 164 13.92 1.15 -6.86
CA LYS A 164 13.96 2.24 -7.84
C LYS A 164 13.09 1.89 -9.03
N ILE A 165 12.06 2.69 -9.24
CA ILE A 165 11.12 2.54 -10.35
C ILE A 165 11.11 3.85 -11.13
N ASN A 166 11.08 3.77 -12.47
CA ASN A 166 11.02 4.96 -13.29
C ASN A 166 9.63 5.66 -13.17
N PRO A 167 9.56 6.98 -13.38
CA PRO A 167 8.33 7.75 -13.16
C PRO A 167 7.12 7.25 -13.97
N VAL A 168 7.34 6.81 -15.21
CA VAL A 168 6.26 6.32 -16.08
C VAL A 168 5.63 5.04 -15.52
N THR A 169 6.46 4.11 -15.05
CA THR A 169 5.97 2.89 -14.42
C THR A 169 5.27 3.18 -13.10
N LYS A 170 5.78 4.12 -12.29
CA LYS A 170 5.11 4.56 -11.05
C LYS A 170 3.71 5.09 -11.32
N LEU A 171 3.58 5.98 -12.31
CA LEU A 171 2.29 6.54 -12.68
C LEU A 171 1.30 5.45 -13.12
N ARG A 172 1.73 4.47 -13.91
CA ARG A 172 0.88 3.37 -14.35
C ARG A 172 0.45 2.47 -13.20
N LEU A 173 1.37 2.16 -12.28
CA LEU A 173 1.06 1.40 -11.06
C LEU A 173 -0.01 2.12 -10.24
N GLN A 174 0.18 3.43 -10.01
CA GLN A 174 -0.78 4.24 -9.28
C GLN A 174 -2.14 4.25 -9.96
N THR A 175 -2.20 4.48 -11.28
CA THR A 175 -3.48 4.48 -12.02
C THR A 175 -4.24 3.16 -11.86
N VAL A 176 -3.56 2.02 -11.89
CA VAL A 176 -4.22 0.71 -11.68
C VAL A 176 -4.75 0.60 -10.25
N LEU A 177 -3.95 0.97 -9.26
CA LEU A 177 -4.35 0.89 -7.85
C LEU A 177 -5.50 1.86 -7.54
N ASP A 178 -5.40 3.12 -7.98
CA ASP A 178 -6.47 4.12 -7.81
C ASP A 178 -7.80 3.60 -8.36
N THR A 179 -7.79 3.04 -9.58
CA THR A 179 -9.02 2.48 -10.17
C THR A 179 -9.62 1.36 -9.31
N ILE A 180 -8.80 0.44 -8.80
CA ILE A 180 -9.30 -0.66 -7.96
C ILE A 180 -9.84 -0.13 -6.62
N TYR A 181 -9.13 0.81 -6.01
CA TYR A 181 -9.55 1.41 -4.74
C TYR A 181 -10.84 2.21 -4.90
N ASP A 182 -10.95 3.04 -5.93
CA ASP A 182 -12.14 3.85 -6.18
C ASP A 182 -13.39 2.99 -6.42
N ASP A 183 -13.25 1.88 -7.15
CA ASP A 183 -14.38 1.04 -7.52
C ASP A 183 -14.77 0.01 -6.45
N GLN A 184 -13.81 -0.54 -5.71
CA GLN A 184 -14.05 -1.73 -4.91
C GLN A 184 -13.84 -1.55 -3.40
N VAL A 185 -13.00 -0.60 -2.98
CA VAL A 185 -12.75 -0.32 -1.56
C VAL A 185 -13.59 0.87 -1.08
N GLY A 186 -13.88 1.80 -1.98
CA GLY A 186 -14.59 3.04 -1.67
C GLY A 186 -13.68 4.14 -1.14
N PRO A 187 -14.21 5.31 -0.80
CA PRO A 187 -13.41 6.46 -0.42
C PRO A 187 -12.76 6.26 0.95
N VAL A 188 -11.58 5.69 0.93
CA VAL A 188 -10.62 5.92 2.02
C VAL A 188 -10.22 7.39 1.85
N SER A 189 -10.40 8.21 2.87
CA SER A 189 -10.29 9.66 2.83
C SER A 189 -9.00 10.16 2.14
N TYR A 190 -9.03 10.25 0.81
CA TYR A 190 -7.92 10.69 -0.06
C TYR A 190 -7.63 12.19 0.03
N THR A 191 -8.36 12.92 0.87
CA THR A 191 -8.27 14.36 0.97
C THR A 191 -6.87 14.91 1.29
N HIS A 192 -5.89 14.03 1.53
CA HIS A 192 -4.54 14.44 1.90
C HIS A 192 -3.44 14.11 0.88
N LEU A 193 -3.71 13.32 -0.18
CA LEU A 193 -2.69 12.94 -1.17
C LEU A 193 -2.77 13.70 -2.49
N THR A 194 -3.76 14.54 -2.71
CA THR A 194 -3.65 15.56 -3.75
C THR A 194 -2.62 16.59 -3.32
N LEU A 195 -1.35 16.20 -3.36
CA LEU A 195 -0.27 17.17 -3.33
C LEU A 195 -0.51 18.11 -4.53
N PRO A 196 -0.56 19.43 -4.33
CA PRO A 196 -0.65 20.35 -5.45
C PRO A 196 0.52 20.02 -6.38
N THR A 197 0.21 19.68 -7.62
CA THR A 197 1.22 19.55 -8.66
C THR A 197 1.83 20.96 -8.79
N ILE A 198 2.97 21.17 -8.15
CA ILE A 198 3.73 22.40 -8.34
C ILE A 198 4.26 22.32 -9.74
N TYR A 199 3.54 22.91 -10.68
CA TYR A 199 4.08 23.25 -11.99
C TYR A 199 5.24 24.21 -11.73
N SER A 200 6.45 23.69 -11.87
CA SER A 200 7.63 24.54 -11.98
C SER A 200 7.46 25.40 -13.22
N VAL A 201 7.38 26.72 -13.06
CA VAL A 201 7.47 27.73 -14.10
C VAL A 201 8.91 27.81 -14.58
#